data_4ade10f0755df2a80705f963f3e5c74f
#
_entry.id   4ade10f0755df2a80705f963f3e5c74f
#
_cell.length_a   1.000
_cell.length_b   1.000
_cell.length_c   1.000
_cell.angle_alpha   90.00
_cell.angle_beta   90.00
_cell.angle_gamma   90.00
#
_symmetry.space_group_name_H-M   'P 1'
#
loop_
_entity.id
_entity.type
_entity.pdbx_description
1 polymer ?
#
loop_
_entity_poly.entity_id
_entity_poly.type
_entity_poly.pdbx_seq_one_letter_code
_entity_poly.pdbx_strand_id
1 'polypeptide(L)'
;MKKTVITIVCVVVGALVATAAIVFGLVPLIDPNECEGGDTACENVDDPVSPTPSPSRDPQPAYKPVLYVYPEREQSLTVSLDVEGELGTVYPAPDALETTDWGTRASWSVTASPDGTLTDEGGRTYPSLFWDGEMTLEAPEQGFIVAREDAVTFLEEKLALLGLTDKEAADFITFWAPQIRANEYTFVSFDASSYTARARYSFTDEAGAPVEPDTFIRVFMTIRAADANEEVTPQVFGPTPTRSGFTAVEWGGTM
;
A
#
# COMPACT_ATOMS: atom_id res chain seq x y z
N MET A 1 51.97 31.26 2.65
CA MET A 1 51.24 31.47 3.92
C MET A 1 50.15 32.51 3.66
N LYS A 2 48.89 32.10 3.43
CA LYS A 2 47.73 33.01 3.43
C LYS A 2 46.64 32.33 4.26
N LYS A 3 46.31 32.95 5.38
CA LYS A 3 45.27 32.54 6.31
C LYS A 3 43.92 33.03 5.77
N THR A 4 42.97 32.14 5.54
CA THR A 4 41.60 32.49 5.19
C THR A 4 40.81 32.55 6.50
N VAL A 5 40.23 33.71 6.79
CA VAL A 5 39.35 33.95 7.93
C VAL A 5 37.94 33.60 7.50
N ILE A 6 37.30 32.67 8.25
CA ILE A 6 35.88 32.32 8.07
C ILE A 6 35.08 33.22 9.04
N THR A 7 34.24 34.08 8.47
CA THR A 7 33.30 34.92 9.20
C THR A 7 32.00 34.16 9.43
N ILE A 8 31.67 33.88 10.67
CA ILE A 8 30.37 33.31 11.08
C ILE A 8 29.40 34.47 11.27
N VAL A 9 28.31 34.47 10.49
CA VAL A 9 27.19 35.40 10.65
C VAL A 9 26.12 34.71 11.50
N CYS A 10 25.97 35.21 12.75
CA CYS A 10 24.83 34.85 13.60
C CYS A 10 23.63 35.73 13.24
N VAL A 11 22.55 35.11 12.76
CA VAL A 11 21.26 35.77 12.60
C VAL A 11 20.42 35.50 13.86
N VAL A 12 20.17 36.55 14.62
CA VAL A 12 19.26 36.56 15.77
C VAL A 12 17.85 36.80 15.23
N VAL A 13 16.96 35.82 15.37
CA VAL A 13 15.52 36.00 15.10
C VAL A 13 14.83 36.33 16.40
N GLY A 14 14.30 37.57 16.49
CA GLY A 14 13.55 38.05 17.64
C GLY A 14 12.15 37.45 17.70
N ALA A 15 11.75 36.99 18.85
CA ALA A 15 10.41 36.51 19.17
C ALA A 15 9.44 37.69 19.35
N LEU A 16 8.39 37.76 18.56
CA LEU A 16 7.22 38.62 18.77
C LEU A 16 6.21 37.83 19.61
N VAL A 17 5.99 38.25 20.85
CA VAL A 17 4.93 37.75 21.72
C VAL A 17 3.65 38.56 21.41
N ALA A 18 2.66 37.90 20.80
CA ALA A 18 1.31 38.43 20.65
C ALA A 18 0.44 37.91 21.81
N THR A 19 0.05 38.83 22.71
CA THR A 19 -0.93 38.58 23.76
C THR A 19 -2.34 38.57 23.19
N ALA A 20 -2.99 37.41 23.18
CA ALA A 20 -4.42 37.28 22.88
C ALA A 20 -5.23 37.34 24.18
N ALA A 21 -6.11 38.32 24.30
CA ALA A 21 -7.06 38.45 25.40
C ALA A 21 -8.16 37.39 25.28
N ILE A 22 -8.30 36.53 26.31
CA ILE A 22 -9.39 35.55 26.41
C ILE A 22 -10.63 36.28 26.96
N VAL A 23 -11.67 36.41 26.15
CA VAL A 23 -12.99 36.83 26.59
C VAL A 23 -13.76 35.60 27.05
N PHE A 24 -13.98 35.49 28.38
CA PHE A 24 -14.85 34.49 28.97
C PHE A 24 -16.32 34.91 28.73
N GLY A 25 -16.99 34.21 27.81
CA GLY A 25 -18.45 34.24 27.70
C GLY A 25 -19.06 33.25 28.67
N LEU A 26 -19.83 33.71 29.66
CA LEU A 26 -20.66 32.86 30.53
C LEU A 26 -21.73 32.18 29.68
N VAL A 27 -21.68 30.86 29.60
CA VAL A 27 -22.80 30.00 29.14
C VAL A 27 -23.58 29.59 30.39
N PRO A 28 -24.92 29.84 30.49
CA PRO A 28 -25.70 29.33 31.61
C PRO A 28 -25.80 27.82 31.55
N LEU A 29 -25.49 27.17 32.70
CA LEU A 29 -25.73 25.75 32.95
C LEU A 29 -27.25 25.52 32.96
N ILE A 30 -27.76 24.78 31.99
CA ILE A 30 -29.12 24.24 32.00
C ILE A 30 -29.02 22.90 32.75
N ASP A 31 -29.74 22.82 33.88
CA ASP A 31 -29.85 21.60 34.70
C ASP A 31 -30.79 20.61 33.97
N PRO A 32 -30.38 19.34 33.71
CA PRO A 32 -31.19 18.40 32.95
C PRO A 32 -32.18 17.59 33.82
N ASN A 33 -32.56 18.05 35.03
CA ASN A 33 -33.41 17.27 35.94
C ASN A 33 -34.56 18.08 36.55
N GLU A 34 -35.45 18.64 35.70
CA GLU A 34 -36.78 19.10 36.16
C GLU A 34 -37.84 18.48 35.25
N CYS A 35 -38.29 17.27 35.60
CA CYS A 35 -39.57 16.73 35.14
C CYS A 35 -40.61 16.91 36.26
N GLU A 36 -41.41 17.96 36.21
CA GLU A 36 -42.63 18.05 36.98
C GLU A 36 -43.83 17.47 36.21
N GLY A 37 -44.36 16.40 36.77
CA GLY A 37 -45.74 16.02 36.91
C GLY A 37 -46.67 15.94 35.67
N GLY A 38 -47.04 14.69 35.30
CA GLY A 38 -48.22 14.42 34.46
C GLY A 38 -48.21 12.97 33.94
N ASP A 39 -49.10 12.16 34.54
CA ASP A 39 -49.37 10.74 34.15
C ASP A 39 -49.54 10.56 32.65
N THR A 40 -48.63 9.83 32.02
CA THR A 40 -48.94 8.92 30.90
C THR A 40 -47.72 7.99 30.67
N ALA A 41 -48.03 6.68 30.52
CA ALA A 41 -47.09 5.60 30.33
C ALA A 41 -46.01 5.90 29.27
N CYS A 42 -44.72 5.79 29.68
CA CYS A 42 -43.62 5.73 28.72
C CYS A 42 -43.66 4.33 28.06
N GLU A 43 -44.26 4.25 26.89
CA GLU A 43 -44.01 3.15 25.97
C GLU A 43 -42.51 3.13 25.60
N ASN A 44 -41.88 1.96 25.80
CA ASN A 44 -40.53 1.71 25.29
C ASN A 44 -40.56 1.87 23.78
N VAL A 45 -40.10 3.05 23.30
CA VAL A 45 -39.73 3.20 21.91
C VAL A 45 -38.42 2.43 21.77
N ASP A 46 -38.45 1.31 21.04
CA ASP A 46 -37.28 0.60 20.60
C ASP A 46 -36.30 1.61 20.01
N ASP A 47 -35.14 1.78 20.66
CA ASP A 47 -34.06 2.56 20.11
C ASP A 47 -33.76 2.03 18.69
N PRO A 48 -33.79 2.89 17.68
CA PRO A 48 -33.41 2.45 16.35
C PRO A 48 -31.98 1.95 16.43
N VAL A 49 -31.79 0.64 16.19
CA VAL A 49 -30.49 0.01 16.02
C VAL A 49 -29.74 0.88 15.03
N SER A 50 -28.71 1.58 15.51
CA SER A 50 -27.81 2.33 14.64
C SER A 50 -27.35 1.39 13.53
N PRO A 51 -27.52 1.75 12.26
CA PRO A 51 -27.07 0.88 11.18
C PRO A 51 -25.55 0.66 11.38
N THR A 52 -25.15 -0.60 11.46
CA THR A 52 -23.75 -0.98 11.39
C THR A 52 -23.16 -0.24 10.20
N PRO A 53 -22.08 0.54 10.36
CA PRO A 53 -21.49 1.27 9.24
C PRO A 53 -21.16 0.25 8.15
N SER A 54 -21.79 0.42 6.98
CA SER A 54 -21.37 -0.29 5.77
C SER A 54 -19.88 -0.01 5.57
N PRO A 55 -19.05 -1.01 5.24
CA PRO A 55 -17.64 -0.75 4.97
C PRO A 55 -17.55 0.38 3.93
N SER A 56 -16.84 1.45 4.28
CA SER A 56 -16.69 2.58 3.40
C SER A 56 -16.00 2.10 2.11
N ARG A 57 -16.58 2.43 0.97
CA ARG A 57 -15.98 2.20 -0.34
C ARG A 57 -15.04 3.34 -0.73
N ASP A 58 -14.41 3.95 0.27
CA ASP A 58 -13.46 5.01 0.02
C ASP A 58 -12.19 4.42 -0.62
N PRO A 59 -11.57 5.13 -1.57
CA PRO A 59 -10.31 4.69 -2.15
C PRO A 59 -9.28 4.42 -1.07
N GLN A 60 -8.57 3.29 -1.20
CA GLN A 60 -7.50 2.90 -0.29
C GLN A 60 -6.17 3.07 -1.00
N PRO A 61 -5.14 3.59 -0.33
CA PRO A 61 -3.82 3.68 -0.93
C PRO A 61 -3.23 2.28 -1.15
N ALA A 62 -2.71 2.04 -2.35
CA ALA A 62 -1.83 0.93 -2.65
C ALA A 62 -0.40 1.39 -2.41
N TYR A 63 0.22 0.87 -1.34
CA TYR A 63 1.58 1.24 -0.97
C TYR A 63 2.60 0.32 -1.62
N LYS A 64 3.55 0.94 -2.30
CA LYS A 64 4.76 0.31 -2.80
C LYS A 64 4.53 -0.96 -3.64
N PRO A 65 3.63 -1.00 -4.62
CA PRO A 65 3.70 -2.04 -5.63
C PRO A 65 5.03 -1.94 -6.39
N VAL A 66 5.76 -3.05 -6.43
CA VAL A 66 7.07 -3.19 -7.08
C VAL A 66 7.01 -4.37 -8.02
N LEU A 67 7.29 -4.12 -9.31
CA LEU A 67 7.31 -5.16 -10.34
C LEU A 67 8.75 -5.50 -10.72
N TYR A 68 9.12 -6.76 -10.61
CA TYR A 68 10.34 -7.37 -11.12
C TYR A 68 10.04 -8.17 -12.39
N VAL A 69 10.95 -8.14 -13.34
CA VAL A 69 10.79 -8.81 -14.64
C VAL A 69 12.03 -9.65 -14.93
N TYR A 70 11.86 -10.96 -15.06
CA TYR A 70 12.94 -11.93 -15.24
C TYR A 70 12.71 -12.73 -16.54
N PRO A 71 13.11 -12.24 -17.71
CA PRO A 71 13.03 -13.01 -18.95
C PRO A 71 14.10 -14.11 -18.98
N GLU A 72 13.90 -15.18 -19.77
CA GLU A 72 14.93 -16.21 -19.96
C GLU A 72 16.21 -15.71 -20.66
N ARG A 73 16.07 -14.66 -21.46
CA ARG A 73 17.17 -13.97 -22.17
C ARG A 73 16.87 -12.49 -22.19
N GLU A 74 17.90 -11.70 -22.39
CA GLU A 74 17.72 -10.26 -22.57
C GLU A 74 16.75 -9.97 -23.71
N GLN A 75 15.77 -9.12 -23.45
CA GLN A 75 14.74 -8.72 -24.43
C GLN A 75 14.20 -7.33 -24.12
N SER A 76 13.86 -6.61 -25.19
CA SER A 76 13.15 -5.34 -25.08
C SER A 76 11.66 -5.59 -24.90
N LEU A 77 11.06 -4.89 -23.94
CA LEU A 77 9.65 -4.99 -23.58
C LEU A 77 9.08 -3.60 -23.39
N THR A 78 7.82 -3.43 -23.79
CA THR A 78 6.97 -2.38 -23.22
C THR A 78 6.11 -3.00 -22.13
N VAL A 79 6.28 -2.50 -20.91
CA VAL A 79 5.46 -2.87 -19.74
C VAL A 79 4.39 -1.81 -19.58
N SER A 80 3.13 -2.19 -19.59
CA SER A 80 2.02 -1.29 -19.33
C SER A 80 1.27 -1.72 -18.06
N LEU A 81 0.95 -0.76 -17.22
CA LEU A 81 0.16 -0.91 -16.01
C LEU A 81 -1.14 -0.10 -16.16
N ASP A 82 -2.27 -0.77 -16.10
CA ASP A 82 -3.60 -0.16 -16.00
C ASP A 82 -4.08 -0.23 -14.54
N VAL A 83 -4.48 0.89 -13.97
CA VAL A 83 -5.01 0.99 -12.61
C VAL A 83 -6.43 1.54 -12.66
N GLU A 84 -7.39 0.81 -12.07
CA GLU A 84 -8.74 1.33 -11.80
C GLU A 84 -8.67 2.27 -10.57
N GLY A 85 -8.18 3.47 -10.82
CA GLY A 85 -7.89 4.46 -9.79
C GLY A 85 -6.92 5.52 -10.28
N GLU A 86 -6.23 6.13 -9.34
CA GLU A 86 -5.25 7.19 -9.60
C GLU A 86 -3.84 6.71 -9.25
N LEU A 87 -2.88 6.98 -10.14
CA LEU A 87 -1.46 6.79 -9.85
C LEU A 87 -0.91 8.03 -9.16
N GLY A 88 -0.19 7.82 -8.06
CA GLY A 88 0.56 8.83 -7.34
C GLY A 88 2.01 8.91 -7.83
N THR A 89 2.93 8.31 -7.08
CA THR A 89 4.35 8.24 -7.46
C THR A 89 4.61 7.05 -8.37
N VAL A 90 5.35 7.28 -9.44
CA VAL A 90 5.77 6.23 -10.39
C VAL A 90 7.27 6.34 -10.63
N TYR A 91 8.03 5.23 -10.52
CA TYR A 91 9.48 5.23 -10.71
C TYR A 91 10.00 3.92 -11.33
N PRO A 92 10.88 3.99 -12.36
CA PRO A 92 11.30 5.19 -13.08
C PRO A 92 10.11 5.95 -13.67
N ALA A 93 10.36 7.20 -14.11
CA ALA A 93 9.33 7.94 -14.83
C ALA A 93 8.87 7.14 -16.05
N PRO A 94 7.56 6.95 -16.26
CA PRO A 94 7.05 6.22 -17.41
C PRO A 94 7.25 7.03 -18.71
N ASP A 95 7.35 6.35 -19.82
CA ASP A 95 7.41 6.98 -21.16
C ASP A 95 6.06 7.58 -21.55
N ALA A 96 4.95 6.95 -21.06
CA ALA A 96 3.60 7.47 -21.22
C ALA A 96 2.82 7.32 -19.91
N LEU A 97 2.05 8.37 -19.57
CA LEU A 97 1.08 8.39 -18.47
C LEU A 97 -0.23 8.96 -19.01
N GLU A 98 -1.27 8.14 -19.02
CA GLU A 98 -2.52 8.45 -19.68
C GLU A 98 -3.72 8.24 -18.74
N THR A 99 -4.72 9.13 -18.81
CA THR A 99 -6.03 8.87 -18.21
C THR A 99 -6.88 8.12 -19.24
N THR A 100 -7.47 7.01 -18.83
CA THR A 100 -8.32 6.15 -19.63
C THR A 100 -9.75 6.13 -19.09
N ASP A 101 -10.71 5.56 -19.81
CA ASP A 101 -12.09 5.39 -19.32
C ASP A 101 -12.16 4.44 -18.10
N TRP A 102 -11.10 3.64 -17.87
CA TRP A 102 -11.02 2.70 -16.76
C TRP A 102 -10.22 3.22 -15.55
N GLY A 103 -9.39 4.26 -15.75
CA GLY A 103 -8.54 4.85 -14.72
C GLY A 103 -7.27 5.44 -15.29
N THR A 104 -6.11 5.05 -14.77
CA THR A 104 -4.81 5.57 -15.21
C THR A 104 -3.95 4.45 -15.79
N ARG A 105 -3.25 4.73 -16.90
CA ARG A 105 -2.26 3.84 -17.51
C ARG A 105 -0.88 4.48 -17.47
N ALA A 106 0.12 3.70 -17.02
CA ALA A 106 1.53 4.03 -17.17
C ALA A 106 2.23 2.99 -18.05
N SER A 107 3.18 3.40 -18.89
CA SER A 107 3.94 2.50 -19.76
C SER A 107 5.42 2.82 -19.73
N TRP A 108 6.26 1.77 -19.77
CA TRP A 108 7.72 1.84 -19.78
C TRP A 108 8.29 0.96 -20.90
N SER A 109 9.19 1.51 -21.67
CA SER A 109 10.02 0.76 -22.65
C SER A 109 11.35 0.43 -21.99
N VAL A 110 11.62 -0.84 -21.77
CA VAL A 110 12.81 -1.30 -21.07
C VAL A 110 13.43 -2.50 -21.77
N THR A 111 14.75 -2.61 -21.70
CA THR A 111 15.45 -3.88 -21.95
C THR A 111 15.58 -4.61 -20.62
N ALA A 112 14.92 -5.77 -20.51
CA ALA A 112 14.95 -6.61 -19.32
C ALA A 112 16.00 -7.72 -19.48
N SER A 113 16.84 -7.89 -18.45
CA SER A 113 17.85 -8.96 -18.37
C SER A 113 17.41 -10.10 -17.47
N PRO A 114 17.93 -11.32 -17.64
CA PRO A 114 17.55 -12.49 -16.82
C PRO A 114 17.78 -12.32 -15.31
N ASP A 115 18.69 -11.44 -14.90
CA ASP A 115 18.95 -11.13 -13.49
C ASP A 115 17.96 -10.11 -12.88
N GLY A 116 16.98 -9.65 -13.67
CA GLY A 116 15.96 -8.68 -13.29
C GLY A 116 16.36 -7.22 -13.48
N THR A 117 17.56 -6.96 -14.01
CA THR A 117 17.97 -5.59 -14.36
C THR A 117 17.13 -5.08 -15.52
N LEU A 118 16.53 -3.90 -15.35
CA LEU A 118 15.79 -3.18 -16.37
C LEU A 118 16.64 -1.98 -16.83
N THR A 119 16.83 -1.81 -18.14
CA THR A 119 17.59 -0.70 -18.71
C THR A 119 16.66 0.14 -19.58
N ASP A 120 16.58 1.46 -19.32
CA ASP A 120 15.80 2.38 -20.15
C ASP A 120 16.55 2.77 -21.44
N GLU A 121 15.89 3.48 -22.35
CA GLU A 121 16.49 3.96 -23.61
C GLU A 121 17.70 4.88 -23.38
N GLY A 122 17.77 5.56 -22.22
CA GLY A 122 18.88 6.40 -21.81
C GLY A 122 20.09 5.62 -21.27
N GLY A 123 19.98 4.29 -21.11
CA GLY A 123 21.01 3.42 -20.58
C GLY A 123 21.10 3.41 -19.04
N ARG A 124 20.11 3.97 -18.34
CA ARG A 124 20.02 3.86 -16.88
C ARG A 124 19.42 2.53 -16.50
N THR A 125 19.91 1.97 -15.39
CA THR A 125 19.45 0.67 -14.90
C THR A 125 18.63 0.78 -13.63
N TYR A 126 17.63 -0.10 -13.50
CA TYR A 126 16.70 -0.19 -12.38
C TYR A 126 16.52 -1.65 -11.97
N PRO A 127 16.35 -1.95 -10.68
CA PRO A 127 16.08 -3.31 -10.23
C PRO A 127 14.60 -3.72 -10.42
N SER A 128 13.70 -2.75 -10.62
CA SER A 128 12.26 -2.96 -10.67
C SER A 128 11.54 -1.71 -11.17
N LEU A 129 10.25 -1.85 -11.52
CA LEU A 129 9.33 -0.74 -11.68
C LEU A 129 8.54 -0.56 -10.38
N PHE A 130 8.37 0.68 -9.94
CA PHE A 130 7.66 1.03 -8.72
C PHE A 130 6.50 1.98 -9.04
N TRP A 131 5.42 1.86 -8.29
CA TRP A 131 4.35 2.83 -8.26
C TRP A 131 3.64 2.85 -6.90
N ASP A 132 2.90 3.88 -6.63
CA ASP A 132 1.84 3.94 -5.61
C ASP A 132 0.60 4.60 -6.21
N GLY A 133 -0.52 4.50 -5.53
CA GLY A 133 -1.77 5.07 -6.04
C GLY A 133 -2.94 4.81 -5.10
N GLU A 134 -4.12 5.21 -5.53
CA GLU A 134 -5.37 5.03 -4.78
C GLU A 134 -6.35 4.22 -5.62
N MET A 135 -6.97 3.22 -4.99
CA MET A 135 -7.99 2.38 -5.61
C MET A 135 -8.99 1.88 -4.57
N THR A 136 -10.19 1.51 -4.99
CA THR A 136 -11.18 0.92 -4.09
C THR A 136 -10.90 -0.57 -3.93
N LEU A 137 -10.46 -0.99 -2.73
CA LEU A 137 -10.18 -2.39 -2.40
C LEU A 137 -11.27 -2.96 -1.49
N GLU A 138 -11.51 -4.24 -1.62
CA GLU A 138 -12.38 -4.98 -0.71
C GLU A 138 -11.57 -5.46 0.50
N ALA A 139 -12.15 -5.34 1.70
CA ALA A 139 -11.52 -5.83 2.91
C ALA A 139 -11.43 -7.37 2.87
N PRO A 140 -10.26 -7.97 3.15
CA PRO A 140 -10.12 -9.41 3.18
C PRO A 140 -10.85 -10.03 4.38
N GLU A 141 -11.50 -11.19 4.17
CA GLU A 141 -12.21 -11.93 5.20
C GLU A 141 -11.32 -12.90 5.99
N GLN A 142 -10.17 -13.28 5.41
CA GLN A 142 -9.22 -14.23 5.99
C GLN A 142 -7.86 -13.60 6.21
N GLY A 143 -7.17 -14.06 7.26
CA GLY A 143 -5.84 -13.52 7.57
C GLY A 143 -5.25 -14.15 8.83
N PHE A 144 -4.36 -13.41 9.45
CA PHE A 144 -3.61 -13.81 10.64
C PHE A 144 -3.55 -12.64 11.63
N ILE A 145 -3.55 -12.92 12.91
CA ILE A 145 -3.19 -11.96 13.94
C ILE A 145 -1.71 -12.18 14.28
N VAL A 146 -0.90 -11.16 14.03
CA VAL A 146 0.56 -11.22 14.17
C VAL A 146 0.99 -10.31 15.30
N ALA A 147 1.69 -10.85 16.29
CA ALA A 147 2.30 -10.07 17.34
C ALA A 147 3.50 -9.26 16.79
N ARG A 148 3.75 -8.11 17.36
CA ARG A 148 4.83 -7.20 16.97
C ARG A 148 6.21 -7.87 16.84
N GLU A 149 6.54 -8.72 17.81
CA GLU A 149 7.81 -9.44 17.87
C GLU A 149 7.96 -10.47 16.75
N ASP A 150 6.86 -11.05 16.27
CA ASP A 150 6.84 -12.13 15.28
C ASP A 150 6.85 -11.61 13.83
N ALA A 151 6.71 -10.30 13.62
CA ALA A 151 6.51 -9.68 12.31
C ALA A 151 7.51 -10.16 11.24
N VAL A 152 8.80 -10.21 11.57
CA VAL A 152 9.85 -10.59 10.60
C VAL A 152 9.77 -12.09 10.29
N THR A 153 9.76 -12.94 11.31
CA THR A 153 9.70 -14.41 11.14
C THR A 153 8.43 -14.84 10.41
N PHE A 154 7.30 -14.20 10.73
CA PHE A 154 6.04 -14.42 10.04
C PHE A 154 6.14 -14.07 8.55
N LEU A 155 6.70 -12.90 8.21
CA LEU A 155 6.87 -12.49 6.82
C LEU A 155 7.83 -13.41 6.07
N GLU A 156 8.98 -13.77 6.65
CA GLU A 156 9.93 -14.71 6.02
C GLU A 156 9.25 -16.04 5.66
N GLU A 157 8.46 -16.60 6.59
CA GLU A 157 7.72 -17.84 6.36
C GLU A 157 6.68 -17.70 5.25
N LYS A 158 5.85 -16.65 5.32
CA LYS A 158 4.72 -16.50 4.37
C LYS A 158 5.18 -16.11 2.97
N LEU A 159 6.17 -15.23 2.85
CA LEU A 159 6.69 -14.82 1.54
C LEU A 159 7.39 -15.97 0.80
N ALA A 160 8.07 -16.86 1.52
CA ALA A 160 8.64 -18.08 0.93
C ALA A 160 7.55 -19.01 0.38
N LEU A 161 6.43 -19.19 1.12
CA LEU A 161 5.28 -19.95 0.64
C LEU A 161 4.61 -19.30 -0.57
N LEU A 162 4.61 -17.98 -0.66
CA LEU A 162 4.05 -17.21 -1.77
C LEU A 162 5.01 -17.12 -2.98
N GLY A 163 6.22 -17.69 -2.89
CA GLY A 163 7.14 -17.86 -4.01
C GLY A 163 8.10 -16.69 -4.24
N LEU A 164 8.24 -15.76 -3.27
CA LEU A 164 9.26 -14.73 -3.33
C LEU A 164 10.65 -15.32 -3.06
N THR A 165 11.65 -14.81 -3.77
CA THR A 165 13.07 -15.08 -3.47
C THR A 165 13.52 -14.33 -2.22
N ASP A 166 14.64 -14.74 -1.63
CA ASP A 166 15.23 -14.06 -0.46
C ASP A 166 15.46 -12.56 -0.72
N LYS A 167 15.85 -12.17 -1.94
CA LYS A 167 16.06 -10.77 -2.32
C LYS A 167 14.73 -9.99 -2.33
N GLU A 168 13.71 -10.52 -2.98
CA GLU A 168 12.38 -9.90 -3.05
C GLU A 168 11.72 -9.85 -1.67
N ALA A 169 11.87 -10.92 -0.88
CA ALA A 169 11.40 -10.96 0.50
C ALA A 169 12.13 -9.93 1.38
N ALA A 170 13.44 -9.75 1.22
CA ALA A 170 14.19 -8.73 1.95
C ALA A 170 13.69 -7.31 1.61
N ASP A 171 13.43 -7.01 0.33
CA ASP A 171 12.87 -5.72 -0.10
C ASP A 171 11.46 -5.50 0.49
N PHE A 172 10.63 -6.54 0.52
CA PHE A 172 9.30 -6.52 1.14
C PHE A 172 9.38 -6.29 2.65
N ILE A 173 10.16 -7.12 3.35
CA ILE A 173 10.27 -7.12 4.82
C ILE A 173 10.80 -5.80 5.34
N THR A 174 11.81 -5.23 4.68
CA THR A 174 12.41 -3.95 5.11
C THR A 174 11.42 -2.79 5.07
N PHE A 175 10.42 -2.85 4.19
CA PHE A 175 9.35 -1.86 4.13
C PHE A 175 8.19 -2.20 5.08
N TRP A 176 7.69 -3.45 5.08
CA TRP A 176 6.44 -3.81 5.75
C TRP A 176 6.59 -4.21 7.21
N ALA A 177 7.71 -4.82 7.62
CA ALA A 177 7.88 -5.22 9.02
C ALA A 177 7.80 -4.03 10.01
N PRO A 178 8.36 -2.85 9.73
CA PRO A 178 8.15 -1.66 10.57
C PRO A 178 6.68 -1.27 10.72
N GLN A 179 5.87 -1.41 9.66
CA GLN A 179 4.44 -1.08 9.67
C GLN A 179 3.65 -2.06 10.55
N ILE A 180 3.91 -3.37 10.41
CA ILE A 180 3.31 -4.38 11.28
C ILE A 180 3.71 -4.13 12.74
N ARG A 181 4.97 -3.82 13.00
CA ARG A 181 5.51 -3.56 14.35
C ARG A 181 5.02 -2.25 14.99
N ALA A 182 4.34 -1.39 14.25
CA ALA A 182 3.75 -0.17 14.80
C ALA A 182 2.63 -0.46 15.81
N ASN A 183 1.93 -1.59 15.65
CA ASN A 183 0.88 -2.07 16.57
C ASN A 183 1.42 -3.16 17.49
N GLU A 184 0.74 -3.44 18.60
CA GLU A 184 1.03 -4.60 19.46
C GLU A 184 0.65 -5.90 18.75
N TYR A 185 -0.53 -5.89 18.10
CA TYR A 185 -1.02 -6.94 17.22
C TYR A 185 -1.51 -6.32 15.91
N THR A 186 -1.27 -7.02 14.82
CA THR A 186 -1.69 -6.59 13.47
C THR A 186 -2.42 -7.73 12.77
N PHE A 187 -3.60 -7.42 12.23
CA PHE A 187 -4.22 -8.29 11.24
C PHE A 187 -3.43 -8.20 9.94
N VAL A 188 -3.08 -9.33 9.36
CA VAL A 188 -2.34 -9.46 8.10
C VAL A 188 -3.04 -10.43 7.19
N SER A 189 -3.30 -10.03 5.96
CA SER A 189 -3.86 -10.87 4.89
C SER A 189 -3.07 -10.73 3.60
N PHE A 190 -2.97 -11.81 2.85
CA PHE A 190 -2.36 -11.84 1.51
C PHE A 190 -3.40 -12.14 0.41
N ASP A 191 -4.62 -11.64 0.56
CA ASP A 191 -5.64 -11.74 -0.47
C ASP A 191 -5.44 -10.64 -1.53
N ALA A 192 -4.85 -11.02 -2.66
CA ALA A 192 -4.60 -10.13 -3.78
C ALA A 192 -5.78 -10.04 -4.77
N SER A 193 -6.91 -10.71 -4.56
CA SER A 193 -7.99 -10.85 -5.54
C SER A 193 -8.58 -9.51 -5.95
N SER A 194 -8.95 -8.67 -4.97
CA SER A 194 -9.49 -7.33 -5.20
C SER A 194 -8.47 -6.42 -5.91
N TYR A 195 -7.20 -6.49 -5.50
CA TYR A 195 -6.12 -5.72 -6.08
C TYR A 195 -5.84 -6.10 -7.53
N THR A 196 -5.69 -7.39 -7.83
CA THR A 196 -5.36 -7.87 -9.18
C THR A 196 -6.47 -7.62 -10.19
N ALA A 197 -7.71 -7.50 -9.73
CA ALA A 197 -8.82 -7.09 -10.57
C ALA A 197 -8.69 -5.62 -11.03
N ARG A 198 -8.03 -4.77 -10.25
CA ARG A 198 -7.94 -3.31 -10.42
C ARG A 198 -6.58 -2.79 -10.87
N ALA A 199 -5.52 -3.57 -10.71
CA ALA A 199 -4.19 -3.26 -11.24
C ALA A 199 -3.79 -4.37 -12.21
N ARG A 200 -3.69 -4.04 -13.50
CA ARG A 200 -3.46 -5.02 -14.57
C ARG A 200 -2.19 -4.66 -15.32
N TYR A 201 -1.35 -5.65 -15.54
CA TYR A 201 -0.17 -5.50 -16.37
C TYR A 201 -0.38 -6.16 -17.73
N SER A 202 0.25 -5.58 -18.74
CA SER A 202 0.45 -6.18 -20.03
C SER A 202 1.89 -5.94 -20.50
N PHE A 203 2.42 -6.88 -21.24
CA PHE A 203 3.77 -6.83 -21.79
C PHE A 203 3.68 -7.00 -23.30
N THR A 204 4.45 -6.21 -24.04
CA THR A 204 4.58 -6.37 -25.50
C THR A 204 6.04 -6.34 -25.90
N ASP A 205 6.38 -6.99 -26.99
CA ASP A 205 7.72 -6.87 -27.60
C ASP A 205 7.87 -5.58 -28.42
N GLU A 206 9.04 -5.38 -29.03
CA GLU A 206 9.32 -4.21 -29.87
C GLU A 206 8.38 -4.09 -31.08
N ALA A 207 7.80 -5.18 -31.54
CA ALA A 207 6.82 -5.17 -32.64
C ALA A 207 5.38 -4.88 -32.16
N GLY A 208 5.19 -4.71 -30.84
CA GLY A 208 3.88 -4.55 -30.20
C GLY A 208 3.10 -5.84 -30.06
N ALA A 209 3.71 -7.01 -30.28
CA ALA A 209 3.05 -8.29 -30.07
C ALA A 209 2.99 -8.61 -28.57
N PRO A 210 1.86 -9.16 -28.07
CA PRO A 210 1.74 -9.54 -26.66
C PRO A 210 2.79 -10.58 -26.26
N VAL A 211 3.37 -10.39 -25.08
CA VAL A 211 4.30 -11.33 -24.43
C VAL A 211 3.73 -11.61 -23.05
N GLU A 212 3.32 -12.85 -22.80
CA GLU A 212 2.77 -13.22 -21.51
C GLU A 212 3.86 -13.87 -20.64
N PRO A 213 3.97 -13.49 -19.35
CA PRO A 213 4.83 -14.22 -18.43
C PRO A 213 4.35 -15.67 -18.27
N ASP A 214 5.28 -16.64 -18.36
CA ASP A 214 4.99 -18.05 -18.06
C ASP A 214 4.66 -18.23 -16.57
N THR A 215 5.21 -17.34 -15.72
CA THR A 215 4.92 -17.29 -14.29
C THR A 215 4.72 -15.83 -13.88
N PHE A 216 3.55 -15.50 -13.31
CA PHE A 216 3.31 -14.19 -12.71
C PHE A 216 2.91 -14.35 -11.25
N ILE A 217 3.84 -14.06 -10.35
CA ILE A 217 3.63 -14.09 -8.89
C ILE A 217 3.17 -12.70 -8.46
N ARG A 218 2.00 -12.61 -7.82
CA ARG A 218 1.46 -11.34 -7.33
C ARG A 218 1.10 -11.46 -5.86
N VAL A 219 1.81 -10.72 -5.02
CA VAL A 219 1.64 -10.68 -3.56
C VAL A 219 1.14 -9.30 -3.15
N PHE A 220 -0.06 -9.24 -2.63
CA PHE A 220 -0.61 -7.98 -2.10
C PHE A 220 -1.06 -8.21 -0.66
N MET A 221 -0.49 -7.43 0.26
CA MET A 221 -0.73 -7.56 1.69
C MET A 221 -1.65 -6.45 2.19
N THR A 222 -2.70 -6.82 2.92
CA THR A 222 -3.53 -5.88 3.67
C THR A 222 -3.19 -5.99 5.14
N ILE A 223 -2.92 -4.86 5.80
CA ILE A 223 -2.69 -4.81 7.25
C ILE A 223 -3.60 -3.78 7.92
N ARG A 224 -3.96 -4.04 9.17
CA ARG A 224 -4.61 -3.09 10.08
C ARG A 224 -4.28 -3.43 11.53
N ALA A 225 -4.45 -2.48 12.44
CA ALA A 225 -4.39 -2.77 13.86
C ALA A 225 -5.42 -3.86 14.26
N ALA A 226 -5.08 -4.69 15.23
CA ALA A 226 -5.91 -5.77 15.73
C ALA A 226 -5.73 -5.96 17.24
N ASP A 227 -6.67 -6.69 17.85
CA ASP A 227 -6.56 -7.14 19.24
C ASP A 227 -5.98 -8.56 19.31
N ALA A 228 -5.27 -8.88 20.41
CA ALA A 228 -4.68 -10.20 20.62
C ALA A 228 -5.66 -11.38 20.50
N ASN A 229 -6.93 -11.15 20.87
CA ASN A 229 -7.97 -12.16 20.90
C ASN A 229 -8.99 -11.99 19.77
N GLU A 230 -8.67 -11.19 18.75
CA GLU A 230 -9.54 -11.04 17.59
C GLU A 230 -9.65 -12.38 16.86
N GLU A 231 -10.87 -12.86 16.68
CA GLU A 231 -11.13 -14.11 15.96
C GLU A 231 -11.09 -13.83 14.45
N VAL A 232 -10.17 -14.49 13.74
CA VAL A 232 -10.04 -14.41 12.29
C VAL A 232 -10.00 -15.82 11.70
N THR A 233 -10.57 -15.96 10.50
CA THR A 233 -10.41 -17.22 9.75
C THR A 233 -8.99 -17.26 9.17
N PRO A 234 -8.16 -18.27 9.51
CA PRO A 234 -6.82 -18.36 8.97
C PRO A 234 -6.82 -18.50 7.44
N GLN A 235 -5.95 -17.75 6.78
CA GLN A 235 -5.75 -17.85 5.34
C GLN A 235 -4.95 -19.12 5.00
N VAL A 236 -5.42 -19.86 4.00
CA VAL A 236 -4.76 -21.07 3.49
C VAL A 236 -4.17 -20.77 2.12
N PHE A 237 -2.86 -20.98 1.97
CA PHE A 237 -2.19 -20.83 0.68
C PHE A 237 -2.24 -22.11 -0.14
N GLY A 238 -2.28 -21.94 -1.46
CA GLY A 238 -2.04 -23.03 -2.41
C GLY A 238 -0.57 -23.50 -2.39
N PRO A 239 -0.21 -24.41 -3.29
CA PRO A 239 1.20 -24.82 -3.45
C PRO A 239 2.05 -23.60 -3.88
N THR A 240 3.28 -23.55 -3.35
CA THR A 240 4.25 -22.50 -3.72
C THR A 240 4.42 -22.44 -5.24
N PRO A 241 4.28 -21.26 -5.88
CA PRO A 241 4.48 -21.13 -7.31
C PRO A 241 5.87 -21.58 -7.75
N THR A 242 5.93 -22.37 -8.82
CA THR A 242 7.20 -22.75 -9.44
C THR A 242 7.51 -21.77 -10.56
N ARG A 243 8.65 -21.09 -10.48
CA ARG A 243 9.09 -20.17 -11.52
C ARG A 243 9.58 -20.94 -12.74
N SER A 244 9.10 -20.57 -13.90
CA SER A 244 9.51 -21.15 -15.19
C SER A 244 9.44 -20.09 -16.27
N GLY A 245 10.30 -20.18 -17.26
CA GLY A 245 10.28 -19.28 -18.41
C GLY A 245 10.41 -17.81 -18.04
N PHE A 246 9.74 -16.95 -18.79
CA PHE A 246 9.59 -15.55 -18.45
C PHE A 246 8.78 -15.40 -17.16
N THR A 247 9.41 -14.92 -16.11
CA THR A 247 8.78 -14.71 -14.79
C THR A 247 8.64 -13.24 -14.48
N ALA A 248 7.43 -12.83 -14.11
CA ALA A 248 7.16 -11.54 -13.50
C ALA A 248 6.78 -11.73 -12.03
N VAL A 249 7.23 -10.82 -11.17
CA VAL A 249 6.91 -10.84 -9.74
C VAL A 249 6.49 -9.46 -9.31
N GLU A 250 5.35 -9.34 -8.69
CA GLU A 250 4.88 -8.09 -8.10
C GLU A 250 4.57 -8.29 -6.62
N TRP A 251 4.94 -7.31 -5.81
CA TRP A 251 4.46 -7.24 -4.44
C TRP A 251 4.13 -5.80 -4.05
N GLY A 252 3.14 -5.66 -3.16
CA GLY A 252 2.68 -4.40 -2.60
C GLY A 252 1.74 -4.64 -1.42
N GLY A 253 1.01 -3.61 -0.99
CA GLY A 253 0.01 -3.76 0.07
C GLY A 253 -0.76 -2.49 0.37
N THR A 254 -1.66 -2.58 1.37
CA THR A 254 -2.45 -1.47 1.91
C THR A 254 -2.55 -1.55 3.44
N MET A 255 -2.84 -0.40 4.09
CA MET A 255 -3.01 -0.31 5.54
C MET A 255 -4.08 0.73 5.91
#